data_77dd2f44b6968582b6a92a9bc3a322d5
#
_entry.id   77dd2f44b6968582b6a92a9bc3a322d5
#
_cell.length_a   1.000
_cell.length_b   1.000
_cell.length_c   1.000
_cell.angle_alpha   90.00
_cell.angle_beta   90.00
_cell.angle_gamma   90.00
#
_symmetry.space_group_name_H-M   'P 1'
#
loop_
_entity.id
_entity.type
_entity.pdbx_description
1 polymer ?
#
loop_
_entity_poly.entity_id
_entity_poly.type
_entity_poly.pdbx_seq_one_letter_code
_entity_poly.pdbx_strand_id
1 'polypeptide(L)'
;VNDAGQNCIVLFPGANRANTKEHVDEVLSHFGKGDVVVLQNEINLIDYIVDRAYEKEMVIAMNPSPFDQAVMDCDLTKITYFFVNEIEGEMLTGEKDPQKIMAGVLAKYPMSRLILTLGSDGAWYADKDGRCYQEICKVKAVDTTAAGDTFSGYFLASVLGGKTPAQALKTATVASGIAVSRKGAVPSIPTAEEVAQKCGEME
;
A
#
# COMPACT_ATOMS: atom_id res chain seq x y z
N VAL A 1 -2.43 18.00 12.87
CA VAL A 1 -2.12 18.55 11.55
C VAL A 1 -1.74 20.02 11.73
N ASN A 2 -0.60 20.42 11.16
CA ASN A 2 -0.15 21.81 11.17
C ASN A 2 -0.65 22.58 9.92
N ASP A 3 -0.35 23.87 9.83
CA ASP A 3 -0.77 24.72 8.70
C ASP A 3 -0.16 24.32 7.35
N ALA A 4 0.88 23.49 7.36
CA ALA A 4 1.49 22.89 6.15
C ALA A 4 0.88 21.54 5.75
N GLY A 5 -0.19 21.10 6.42
CA GLY A 5 -0.85 19.81 6.16
C GLY A 5 -0.14 18.59 6.74
N GLN A 6 0.96 18.78 7.48
CA GLN A 6 1.69 17.68 8.11
C GLN A 6 0.98 17.24 9.40
N ASN A 7 0.92 15.92 9.63
CA ASN A 7 0.36 15.35 10.84
C ASN A 7 1.46 14.82 11.79
N CYS A 8 1.09 14.67 13.06
CA CYS A 8 1.83 13.89 14.06
C CYS A 8 0.81 13.00 14.76
N ILE A 9 1.11 11.71 14.82
CA ILE A 9 0.23 10.71 15.39
C ILE A 9 0.89 10.15 16.65
N VAL A 10 0.18 10.20 17.79
CA VAL A 10 0.59 9.54 19.03
C VAL A 10 -0.22 8.26 19.16
N LEU A 11 0.47 7.12 19.16
CA LEU A 11 -0.16 5.80 19.16
C LEU A 11 -0.19 5.20 20.57
N PHE A 12 -1.33 4.61 20.91
CA PHE A 12 -1.46 3.64 21.99
C PHE A 12 -2.00 2.34 21.35
N PRO A 13 -1.20 1.27 21.29
CA PRO A 13 -1.48 0.12 20.43
C PRO A 13 -2.73 -0.68 20.84
N GLY A 14 -3.07 -0.73 22.14
CA GLY A 14 -4.27 -1.43 22.60
C GLY A 14 -4.39 -2.84 22.01
N ALA A 15 -5.54 -3.12 21.42
CA ALA A 15 -5.86 -4.41 20.80
C ALA A 15 -4.93 -4.77 19.63
N ASN A 16 -4.35 -3.79 18.95
CA ASN A 16 -3.43 -4.05 17.83
C ASN A 16 -2.20 -4.89 18.24
N ARG A 17 -1.77 -4.81 19.51
CA ARG A 17 -0.64 -5.58 20.04
C ARG A 17 -1.08 -6.75 20.94
N ALA A 18 -2.37 -7.10 20.94
CA ALA A 18 -2.94 -8.18 21.76
C ALA A 18 -3.36 -9.42 20.95
N ASN A 19 -3.01 -9.49 19.66
CA ASN A 19 -3.31 -10.68 18.86
C ASN A 19 -2.47 -11.86 19.37
N THR A 20 -3.07 -13.06 19.35
CA THR A 20 -2.41 -14.33 19.64
C THR A 20 -2.32 -15.19 18.40
N LYS A 21 -1.42 -16.18 18.39
CA LYS A 21 -1.30 -17.12 17.27
C LYS A 21 -2.59 -17.91 17.06
N GLU A 22 -3.24 -18.29 18.13
CA GLU A 22 -4.54 -19.02 18.10
C GLU A 22 -5.60 -18.19 17.41
N HIS A 23 -5.69 -16.88 17.73
CA HIS A 23 -6.63 -15.97 17.07
C HIS A 23 -6.29 -15.81 15.58
N VAL A 24 -5.02 -15.64 15.23
CA VAL A 24 -4.59 -15.58 13.82
C VAL A 24 -4.96 -16.85 13.07
N ASP A 25 -4.69 -18.03 13.66
CA ASP A 25 -5.02 -19.31 13.03
C ASP A 25 -6.55 -19.51 12.88
N GLU A 26 -7.33 -19.10 13.87
CA GLU A 26 -8.81 -19.11 13.80
C GLU A 26 -9.29 -18.25 12.64
N VAL A 27 -8.86 -16.99 12.56
CA VAL A 27 -9.25 -16.06 11.48
C VAL A 27 -8.85 -16.62 10.13
N LEU A 28 -7.59 -17.02 9.97
CA LEU A 28 -7.07 -17.53 8.69
C LEU A 28 -7.68 -18.90 8.32
N SER A 29 -8.31 -19.63 9.25
CA SER A 29 -9.02 -20.88 8.91
C SER A 29 -10.18 -20.67 7.93
N HIS A 30 -10.72 -19.48 7.86
CA HIS A 30 -11.83 -19.11 6.97
C HIS A 30 -11.37 -18.68 5.55
N PHE A 31 -10.06 -18.59 5.32
CA PHE A 31 -9.48 -18.11 4.08
C PHE A 31 -8.54 -19.15 3.47
N GLY A 32 -8.25 -19.02 2.17
CA GLY A 32 -7.41 -19.96 1.44
C GLY A 32 -6.88 -19.40 0.13
N LYS A 33 -6.54 -20.29 -0.78
CA LYS A 33 -5.91 -19.96 -2.06
C LYS A 33 -6.70 -18.90 -2.84
N GLY A 34 -5.99 -17.82 -3.16
CA GLY A 34 -6.52 -16.70 -3.95
C GLY A 34 -7.21 -15.61 -3.12
N ASP A 35 -7.52 -15.88 -1.85
CA ASP A 35 -7.95 -14.81 -0.94
C ASP A 35 -6.79 -13.84 -0.70
N VAL A 36 -7.13 -12.60 -0.31
CA VAL A 36 -6.14 -11.53 -0.13
C VAL A 36 -6.07 -11.13 1.34
N VAL A 37 -4.86 -11.15 1.90
CA VAL A 37 -4.58 -10.50 3.17
C VAL A 37 -3.88 -9.16 2.91
N VAL A 38 -4.38 -8.10 3.56
CA VAL A 38 -3.77 -6.76 3.50
C VAL A 38 -3.18 -6.46 4.87
N LEU A 39 -1.89 -6.16 4.91
CA LEU A 39 -1.14 -5.93 6.14
C LEU A 39 -0.47 -4.56 6.12
N GLN A 40 -0.46 -3.93 7.29
CA GLN A 40 0.42 -2.83 7.64
C GLN A 40 1.19 -3.22 8.91
N ASN A 41 2.28 -2.51 9.23
CA ASN A 41 3.03 -2.76 10.46
C ASN A 41 2.37 -2.12 11.70
N GLU A 42 1.05 -2.28 11.83
CA GLU A 42 0.25 -1.73 12.91
C GLU A 42 -0.09 -2.76 14.01
N ILE A 43 -0.04 -4.04 13.66
CA ILE A 43 -0.38 -5.16 14.56
C ILE A 43 0.86 -5.97 14.92
N ASN A 44 0.78 -6.80 15.97
CA ASN A 44 1.82 -7.78 16.28
C ASN A 44 1.67 -9.05 15.44
N LEU A 45 2.69 -9.92 15.47
CA LEU A 45 2.72 -11.22 14.78
C LEU A 45 2.65 -11.11 13.25
N ILE A 46 3.15 -10.02 12.64
CA ILE A 46 3.10 -9.86 11.18
C ILE A 46 3.88 -10.98 10.48
N ASP A 47 5.05 -11.34 11.01
CA ASP A 47 5.87 -12.45 10.55
C ASP A 47 5.08 -13.76 10.51
N TYR A 48 4.41 -14.09 11.60
CA TYR A 48 3.55 -15.26 11.70
C TYR A 48 2.36 -15.22 10.73
N ILE A 49 1.70 -14.06 10.60
CA ILE A 49 0.58 -13.89 9.66
C ILE A 49 1.05 -14.08 8.22
N VAL A 50 2.19 -13.50 7.85
CA VAL A 50 2.79 -13.67 6.50
C VAL A 50 3.07 -15.13 6.21
N ASP A 51 3.69 -15.86 7.17
CA ASP A 51 3.99 -17.27 7.01
C ASP A 51 2.72 -18.10 6.80
N ARG A 52 1.72 -17.92 7.68
CA ARG A 52 0.46 -18.66 7.61
C ARG A 52 -0.36 -18.35 6.36
N ALA A 53 -0.39 -17.09 5.91
CA ALA A 53 -1.06 -16.70 4.68
C ALA A 53 -0.36 -17.29 3.44
N TYR A 54 0.98 -17.31 3.44
CA TYR A 54 1.77 -17.91 2.37
C TYR A 54 1.53 -19.42 2.26
N GLU A 55 1.53 -20.15 3.39
CA GLU A 55 1.21 -21.60 3.44
C GLU A 55 -0.17 -21.93 2.86
N LYS A 56 -1.12 -20.98 2.97
CA LYS A 56 -2.49 -21.09 2.43
C LYS A 56 -2.61 -20.62 0.97
N GLU A 57 -1.51 -20.29 0.32
CA GLU A 57 -1.48 -19.75 -1.05
C GLU A 57 -2.34 -18.48 -1.22
N MET A 58 -2.45 -17.66 -0.16
CA MET A 58 -3.12 -16.37 -0.21
C MET A 58 -2.27 -15.33 -0.94
N VAL A 59 -2.92 -14.32 -1.48
CA VAL A 59 -2.25 -13.12 -1.99
C VAL A 59 -1.92 -12.21 -0.80
N ILE A 60 -0.65 -11.84 -0.63
CA ILE A 60 -0.21 -11.00 0.47
C ILE A 60 0.10 -9.62 -0.05
N ALA A 61 -0.67 -8.63 0.37
CA ALA A 61 -0.44 -7.22 0.09
C ALA A 61 0.07 -6.53 1.36
N MET A 62 1.22 -5.89 1.29
CA MET A 62 1.84 -5.28 2.45
C MET A 62 2.24 -3.83 2.19
N ASN A 63 1.81 -2.95 3.09
CA ASN A 63 2.40 -1.65 3.30
C ASN A 63 3.22 -1.72 4.60
N PRO A 64 4.56 -1.62 4.55
CA PRO A 64 5.42 -1.85 5.72
C PRO A 64 5.43 -0.68 6.72
N SER A 65 4.54 0.29 6.58
CA SER A 65 4.49 1.48 7.43
C SER A 65 3.82 1.18 8.79
N PRO A 66 4.37 1.70 9.90
CA PRO A 66 5.69 2.32 10.04
C PRO A 66 6.81 1.28 9.91
N PHE A 67 7.86 1.60 9.14
CA PHE A 67 8.95 0.67 8.88
C PHE A 67 9.85 0.53 10.10
N ASP A 68 9.98 -0.67 10.64
CA ASP A 68 10.82 -1.00 11.78
C ASP A 68 11.39 -2.43 11.70
N GLN A 69 11.98 -2.91 12.80
CA GLN A 69 12.58 -4.24 12.87
C GLN A 69 11.57 -5.37 12.65
N ALA A 70 10.31 -5.20 13.06
CA ALA A 70 9.30 -6.24 12.88
C ALA A 70 9.02 -6.54 11.39
N VAL A 71 9.11 -5.52 10.52
CA VAL A 71 9.05 -5.71 9.06
C VAL A 71 10.26 -6.49 8.55
N MET A 72 11.45 -6.17 9.07
CA MET A 72 12.70 -6.85 8.65
C MET A 72 12.78 -8.31 9.11
N ASP A 73 12.07 -8.65 10.18
CA ASP A 73 11.97 -10.01 10.70
C ASP A 73 11.03 -10.89 9.85
N CYS A 74 10.19 -10.28 9.00
CA CYS A 74 9.32 -11.01 8.07
C CYS A 74 10.12 -11.55 6.88
N ASP A 75 9.72 -12.71 6.37
CA ASP A 75 10.17 -13.19 5.06
C ASP A 75 9.47 -12.42 3.93
N LEU A 76 10.05 -11.27 3.56
CA LEU A 76 9.49 -10.38 2.55
C LEU A 76 9.46 -10.99 1.13
N THR A 77 10.12 -12.14 0.90
CA THR A 77 10.03 -12.86 -0.39
C THR A 77 8.63 -13.45 -0.64
N LYS A 78 7.80 -13.56 0.42
CA LYS A 78 6.42 -14.05 0.38
C LYS A 78 5.39 -12.98 -0.01
N ILE A 79 5.81 -11.71 -0.05
CA ILE A 79 4.90 -10.59 -0.35
C ILE A 79 4.59 -10.55 -1.84
N THR A 80 3.30 -10.52 -2.18
CA THR A 80 2.82 -10.43 -3.57
C THR A 80 2.74 -8.98 -4.06
N TYR A 81 2.12 -8.09 -3.28
CA TYR A 81 2.04 -6.65 -3.57
C TYR A 81 2.73 -5.88 -2.46
N PHE A 82 3.73 -5.10 -2.83
CA PHE A 82 4.51 -4.32 -1.88
C PHE A 82 4.29 -2.82 -2.13
N PHE A 83 3.56 -2.19 -1.22
CA PHE A 83 3.28 -0.76 -1.26
C PHE A 83 4.30 -0.03 -0.40
N VAL A 84 5.13 0.78 -1.01
CA VAL A 84 6.14 1.57 -0.29
C VAL A 84 6.14 3.02 -0.78
N ASN A 85 6.49 3.94 0.10
CA ASN A 85 6.82 5.29 -0.28
C ASN A 85 8.36 5.44 -0.47
N GLU A 86 8.82 6.64 -0.84
CA GLU A 86 10.23 6.91 -1.06
C GLU A 86 11.10 6.66 0.19
N ILE A 87 10.56 6.92 1.40
CA ILE A 87 11.29 6.73 2.66
C ILE A 87 11.47 5.23 2.94
N GLU A 88 10.41 4.47 2.84
CA GLU A 88 10.44 3.02 3.03
C GLU A 88 11.27 2.33 1.94
N GLY A 89 11.21 2.84 0.72
CA GLY A 89 12.06 2.40 -0.39
C GLY A 89 13.54 2.64 -0.10
N GLU A 90 13.91 3.80 0.46
CA GLU A 90 15.26 4.07 0.92
C GLU A 90 15.68 3.12 2.06
N MET A 91 14.79 2.87 3.03
CA MET A 91 15.09 1.95 4.14
C MET A 91 15.32 0.51 3.66
N LEU A 92 14.56 0.05 2.66
CA LEU A 92 14.70 -1.28 2.09
C LEU A 92 15.96 -1.48 1.24
N THR A 93 16.42 -0.42 0.56
CA THR A 93 17.44 -0.53 -0.50
C THR A 93 18.72 0.25 -0.21
N GLY A 94 18.64 1.29 0.62
CA GLY A 94 19.71 2.27 0.82
C GLY A 94 19.80 3.31 -0.31
N GLU A 95 18.88 3.31 -1.27
CA GLU A 95 18.86 4.17 -2.46
C GLU A 95 17.74 5.21 -2.37
N LYS A 96 17.98 6.41 -2.90
CA LYS A 96 16.98 7.50 -2.96
C LYS A 96 16.36 7.70 -4.34
N ASP A 97 17.07 7.29 -5.37
CA ASP A 97 16.58 7.37 -6.73
C ASP A 97 15.46 6.34 -6.97
N PRO A 98 14.28 6.74 -7.43
CA PRO A 98 13.15 5.83 -7.62
C PRO A 98 13.46 4.62 -8.52
N GLN A 99 14.29 4.82 -9.55
CA GLN A 99 14.68 3.73 -10.47
C GLN A 99 15.58 2.72 -9.77
N LYS A 100 16.47 3.20 -8.90
CA LYS A 100 17.35 2.34 -8.11
C LYS A 100 16.60 1.65 -6.97
N ILE A 101 15.64 2.33 -6.34
CA ILE A 101 14.72 1.71 -5.35
C ILE A 101 14.00 0.54 -6.01
N MET A 102 13.35 0.76 -7.17
CA MET A 102 12.64 -0.30 -7.87
C MET A 102 13.57 -1.48 -8.23
N ALA A 103 14.75 -1.19 -8.78
CA ALA A 103 15.71 -2.22 -9.12
C ALA A 103 16.20 -2.98 -7.88
N GLY A 104 16.47 -2.29 -6.78
CA GLY A 104 16.93 -2.88 -5.52
C GLY A 104 15.87 -3.77 -4.87
N VAL A 105 14.62 -3.32 -4.84
CA VAL A 105 13.50 -4.12 -4.30
C VAL A 105 13.28 -5.37 -5.14
N LEU A 106 13.19 -5.24 -6.47
CA LEU A 106 12.97 -6.40 -7.35
C LEU A 106 14.15 -7.36 -7.41
N ALA A 107 15.37 -6.88 -7.19
CA ALA A 107 16.55 -7.76 -7.06
C ALA A 107 16.47 -8.62 -5.79
N LYS A 108 15.95 -8.09 -4.68
CA LYS A 108 15.75 -8.81 -3.42
C LYS A 108 14.50 -9.68 -3.42
N TYR A 109 13.42 -9.20 -4.03
CA TYR A 109 12.09 -9.79 -4.02
C TYR A 109 11.52 -9.94 -5.44
N PRO A 110 12.09 -10.81 -6.29
CA PRO A 110 11.82 -10.85 -7.73
C PRO A 110 10.39 -11.29 -8.10
N MET A 111 9.66 -11.88 -7.17
CA MET A 111 8.26 -12.30 -7.39
C MET A 111 7.24 -11.25 -6.92
N SER A 112 7.71 -10.19 -6.27
CA SER A 112 6.85 -9.11 -5.78
C SER A 112 6.44 -8.17 -6.91
N ARG A 113 5.28 -7.56 -6.73
CA ARG A 113 4.76 -6.44 -7.50
C ARG A 113 4.91 -5.19 -6.65
N LEU A 114 5.84 -4.33 -7.01
CA LEU A 114 6.14 -3.12 -6.26
C LEU A 114 5.25 -1.97 -6.72
N ILE A 115 4.66 -1.28 -5.76
CA ILE A 115 3.99 -0.01 -5.94
C ILE A 115 4.76 1.02 -5.12
N LEU A 116 5.46 1.94 -5.81
CA LEU A 116 6.28 2.98 -5.19
C LEU A 116 5.58 4.33 -5.35
N THR A 117 5.12 4.89 -4.23
CA THR A 117 4.50 6.22 -4.19
C THR A 117 5.55 7.29 -3.90
N LEU A 118 5.48 8.42 -4.59
CA LEU A 118 6.45 9.52 -4.53
C LEU A 118 5.78 10.85 -4.14
N GLY A 119 4.73 10.79 -3.31
CA GLY A 119 3.98 11.97 -2.90
C GLY A 119 3.50 12.80 -4.10
N SER A 120 4.00 14.03 -4.23
CA SER A 120 3.67 14.93 -5.35
C SER A 120 4.24 14.52 -6.70
N ASP A 121 5.16 13.58 -6.73
CA ASP A 121 5.86 13.14 -7.94
C ASP A 121 5.26 11.86 -8.54
N GLY A 122 4.02 11.50 -8.13
CA GLY A 122 3.27 10.41 -8.71
C GLY A 122 3.56 9.05 -8.10
N ALA A 123 3.37 7.99 -8.89
CA ALA A 123 3.59 6.62 -8.45
C ALA A 123 4.08 5.72 -9.58
N TRP A 124 4.88 4.73 -9.21
CA TRP A 124 5.35 3.67 -10.09
C TRP A 124 4.74 2.32 -9.71
N TYR A 125 4.47 1.52 -10.70
CA TYR A 125 4.35 0.07 -10.58
C TYR A 125 5.55 -0.57 -11.25
N ALA A 126 6.11 -1.62 -10.65
CA ALA A 126 7.17 -2.41 -11.23
C ALA A 126 7.08 -3.87 -10.79
N ASP A 127 7.29 -4.78 -11.72
CA ASP A 127 7.47 -6.21 -11.49
C ASP A 127 8.53 -6.80 -12.45
N LYS A 128 8.66 -8.13 -12.49
CA LYS A 128 9.58 -8.83 -13.38
C LYS A 128 9.28 -8.64 -14.89
N ASP A 129 8.03 -8.31 -15.23
CA ASP A 129 7.55 -8.23 -16.61
C ASP A 129 7.56 -6.79 -17.15
N GLY A 130 7.67 -5.79 -16.26
CA GLY A 130 7.74 -4.39 -16.70
C GLY A 130 7.47 -3.37 -15.61
N ARG A 131 7.33 -2.13 -16.06
CA ARG A 131 7.03 -1.01 -15.17
C ARG A 131 6.16 0.03 -15.87
N CYS A 132 5.36 0.74 -15.11
CA CYS A 132 4.61 1.89 -15.58
C CYS A 132 4.57 2.98 -14.50
N TYR A 133 4.39 4.22 -14.96
CA TYR A 133 4.34 5.40 -14.13
C TYR A 133 3.01 6.13 -14.31
N GLN A 134 2.53 6.73 -13.24
CA GLN A 134 1.37 7.60 -13.25
C GLN A 134 1.70 8.89 -12.51
N GLU A 135 1.52 10.03 -13.18
CA GLU A 135 1.58 11.34 -12.53
C GLU A 135 0.40 11.56 -11.58
N ILE A 136 0.54 12.50 -10.64
CA ILE A 136 -0.52 12.81 -9.68
C ILE A 136 -1.78 13.39 -10.35
N CYS A 137 -2.93 13.17 -9.71
CA CYS A 137 -4.11 13.99 -9.96
C CYS A 137 -3.91 15.35 -9.26
N LYS A 138 -3.68 16.41 -10.04
CA LYS A 138 -3.41 17.75 -9.52
C LYS A 138 -4.64 18.32 -8.81
N VAL A 139 -4.53 18.49 -7.50
CA VAL A 139 -5.57 19.04 -6.63
C VAL A 139 -4.94 20.01 -5.62
N LYS A 140 -5.76 20.84 -4.99
CA LYS A 140 -5.32 21.60 -3.82
C LYS A 140 -5.37 20.68 -2.60
N ALA A 141 -4.20 20.31 -2.08
CA ALA A 141 -4.11 19.52 -0.86
C ALA A 141 -4.67 20.30 0.35
N VAL A 142 -5.50 19.61 1.15
CA VAL A 142 -6.12 20.11 2.38
C VAL A 142 -5.67 19.27 3.58
N ASP A 143 -5.66 17.95 3.41
CA ASP A 143 -5.27 17.00 4.44
C ASP A 143 -4.73 15.72 3.78
N THR A 144 -3.50 15.31 4.13
CA THR A 144 -2.86 14.12 3.55
C THR A 144 -3.15 12.84 4.31
N THR A 145 -3.96 12.92 5.37
CA THR A 145 -4.35 11.74 6.16
C THR A 145 -5.08 10.72 5.29
N ALA A 146 -4.72 9.45 5.42
CA ALA A 146 -5.25 8.31 4.66
C ALA A 146 -5.06 8.38 3.12
N ALA A 147 -4.18 9.25 2.60
CA ALA A 147 -3.88 9.31 1.17
C ALA A 147 -3.29 7.99 0.66
N GLY A 148 -2.32 7.43 1.40
CA GLY A 148 -1.69 6.14 1.07
C GLY A 148 -2.65 4.96 1.19
N ASP A 149 -3.50 4.95 2.23
CA ASP A 149 -4.50 3.89 2.44
C ASP A 149 -5.55 3.90 1.33
N THR A 150 -6.04 5.10 0.96
CA THR A 150 -6.95 5.28 -0.18
C THR A 150 -6.32 4.80 -1.48
N PHE A 151 -5.06 5.19 -1.73
CA PHE A 151 -4.33 4.74 -2.91
C PHE A 151 -4.21 3.22 -2.95
N SER A 152 -3.75 2.60 -1.87
CA SER A 152 -3.53 1.15 -1.79
C SER A 152 -4.84 0.37 -1.96
N GLY A 153 -5.92 0.81 -1.31
CA GLY A 153 -7.24 0.21 -1.43
C GLY A 153 -7.78 0.25 -2.87
N TYR A 154 -7.73 1.41 -3.52
CA TYR A 154 -8.19 1.56 -4.91
C TYR A 154 -7.29 0.83 -5.92
N PHE A 155 -5.98 0.77 -5.68
CA PHE A 155 -5.07 -0.02 -6.52
C PHE A 155 -5.41 -1.50 -6.46
N LEU A 156 -5.48 -2.06 -5.24
CA LEU A 156 -5.80 -3.48 -5.02
C LEU A 156 -7.17 -3.84 -5.61
N ALA A 157 -8.22 -3.07 -5.29
CA ALA A 157 -9.55 -3.30 -5.84
C ALA A 157 -9.55 -3.29 -7.38
N SER A 158 -8.75 -2.41 -8.00
CA SER A 158 -8.63 -2.33 -9.46
C SER A 158 -7.95 -3.56 -10.06
N VAL A 159 -6.80 -3.98 -9.54
CA VAL A 159 -6.07 -5.15 -10.10
C VAL A 159 -6.81 -6.45 -9.82
N LEU A 160 -7.44 -6.59 -8.67
CA LEU A 160 -8.28 -7.75 -8.34
C LEU A 160 -9.55 -7.80 -9.19
N GLY A 161 -10.05 -6.63 -9.62
CA GLY A 161 -11.13 -6.49 -10.59
C GLY A 161 -10.71 -6.66 -12.04
N GLY A 162 -9.46 -7.06 -12.32
CA GLY A 162 -8.96 -7.38 -13.66
C GLY A 162 -8.42 -6.19 -14.48
N LYS A 163 -8.25 -5.02 -13.87
CA LYS A 163 -7.60 -3.88 -14.54
C LYS A 163 -6.09 -4.12 -14.67
N THR A 164 -5.51 -3.54 -15.73
CA THR A 164 -4.04 -3.52 -15.88
C THR A 164 -3.39 -2.68 -14.79
N PRO A 165 -2.09 -2.91 -14.47
CA PRO A 165 -1.38 -2.08 -13.49
C PRO A 165 -1.43 -0.58 -13.80
N ALA A 166 -1.34 -0.18 -15.05
CA ALA A 166 -1.43 1.22 -15.47
C ALA A 166 -2.82 1.81 -15.18
N GLN A 167 -3.90 1.07 -15.47
CA GLN A 167 -5.26 1.50 -15.16
C GLN A 167 -5.50 1.55 -13.63
N ALA A 168 -4.92 0.61 -12.88
CA ALA A 168 -5.00 0.60 -11.43
C ALA A 168 -4.27 1.80 -10.81
N LEU A 169 -3.05 2.13 -11.30
CA LEU A 169 -2.32 3.33 -10.89
C LEU A 169 -3.14 4.61 -11.16
N LYS A 170 -3.71 4.75 -12.36
CA LYS A 170 -4.58 5.90 -12.70
C LYS A 170 -5.74 6.01 -11.71
N THR A 171 -6.46 4.92 -11.48
CA THR A 171 -7.60 4.89 -10.54
C THR A 171 -7.18 5.26 -9.12
N ALA A 172 -6.09 4.66 -8.62
CA ALA A 172 -5.57 4.89 -7.27
C ALA A 172 -5.09 6.33 -7.08
N THR A 173 -4.38 6.88 -8.06
CA THR A 173 -3.89 8.26 -8.04
C THR A 173 -5.03 9.28 -8.02
N VAL A 174 -6.08 9.04 -8.81
CA VAL A 174 -7.29 9.89 -8.80
C VAL A 174 -8.00 9.81 -7.46
N ALA A 175 -8.19 8.61 -6.91
CA ALA A 175 -8.83 8.41 -5.61
C ALA A 175 -8.06 9.10 -4.47
N SER A 176 -6.75 8.90 -4.42
CA SER A 176 -5.88 9.58 -3.45
C SER A 176 -5.90 11.09 -3.63
N GLY A 177 -5.89 11.60 -4.86
CA GLY A 177 -6.05 13.02 -5.16
C GLY A 177 -7.34 13.61 -4.61
N ILE A 178 -8.47 12.93 -4.78
CA ILE A 178 -9.75 13.36 -4.20
C ILE A 178 -9.66 13.34 -2.66
N ALA A 179 -9.11 12.27 -2.07
CA ALA A 179 -8.98 12.16 -0.62
C ALA A 179 -8.17 13.33 -0.03
N VAL A 180 -6.98 13.65 -0.57
CA VAL A 180 -6.15 14.75 -0.04
C VAL A 180 -6.78 16.13 -0.20
N SER A 181 -7.79 16.29 -1.05
CA SER A 181 -8.55 17.55 -1.20
C SER A 181 -9.62 17.75 -0.13
N ARG A 182 -9.81 16.80 0.78
CA ARG A 182 -10.84 16.77 1.83
C ARG A 182 -10.20 16.63 3.20
N LYS A 183 -10.91 17.01 4.27
CA LYS A 183 -10.46 16.83 5.65
C LYS A 183 -10.83 15.46 6.19
N GLY A 184 -9.94 14.90 7.01
CA GLY A 184 -10.15 13.68 7.77
C GLY A 184 -9.73 12.43 7.01
N ALA A 185 -9.72 11.28 7.70
CA ALA A 185 -9.35 9.97 7.14
C ALA A 185 -10.54 9.35 6.38
N VAL A 186 -11.37 8.56 7.07
CA VAL A 186 -12.51 7.87 6.43
C VAL A 186 -13.46 8.81 5.68
N PRO A 187 -13.83 10.01 6.21
CA PRO A 187 -14.72 10.93 5.48
C PRO A 187 -14.12 11.50 4.19
N SER A 188 -12.81 11.45 4.00
CA SER A 188 -12.14 11.95 2.80
C SER A 188 -12.16 10.95 1.64
N ILE A 189 -12.30 9.65 1.93
CA ILE A 189 -12.24 8.58 0.93
C ILE A 189 -13.40 8.76 -0.07
N PRO A 190 -13.12 8.89 -1.39
CA PRO A 190 -14.17 9.03 -2.39
C PRO A 190 -14.93 7.73 -2.61
N THR A 191 -16.14 7.83 -3.16
CA THR A 191 -16.88 6.66 -3.69
C THR A 191 -16.31 6.23 -5.04
N ALA A 192 -16.64 5.00 -5.47
CA ALA A 192 -16.23 4.50 -6.78
C ALA A 192 -16.76 5.35 -7.93
N GLU A 193 -17.99 5.88 -7.79
CA GLU A 193 -18.63 6.75 -8.78
C GLU A 193 -17.88 8.07 -8.93
N GLU A 194 -17.49 8.72 -7.81
CA GLU A 194 -16.70 9.96 -7.82
C GLU A 194 -15.36 9.75 -8.54
N VAL A 195 -14.68 8.62 -8.27
CA VAL A 195 -13.41 8.29 -8.91
C VAL A 195 -13.61 8.01 -10.40
N ALA A 196 -14.65 7.27 -10.78
CA ALA A 196 -14.95 6.97 -12.18
C ALA A 196 -15.25 8.25 -12.98
N GLN A 197 -16.08 9.16 -12.43
CA GLN A 197 -16.36 10.45 -13.04
C GLN A 197 -15.07 11.25 -13.25
N LYS A 198 -14.23 11.35 -12.22
CA LYS A 198 -12.98 12.12 -12.29
C LYS A 198 -11.97 11.52 -13.27
N CYS A 199 -11.88 10.20 -13.36
CA CYS A 199 -11.06 9.51 -14.36
C CYS A 199 -11.51 9.85 -15.80
N GLY A 200 -12.82 9.94 -16.05
CA GLY A 200 -13.39 10.32 -17.35
C GLY A 200 -13.12 11.79 -17.74
N GLU A 201 -13.03 12.69 -16.76
CA GLU A 201 -12.67 14.10 -17.01
C GLU A 201 -11.18 14.29 -17.40
N MET A 202 -10.35 13.30 -17.18
CA MET A 202 -8.90 13.32 -17.44
C MET A 202 -8.50 12.64 -18.77
N GLU A 203 -9.48 12.13 -19.53
CA GLU A 203 -9.32 11.59 -20.89
C GLU A 203 -9.53 12.65 -21.94
#